data_3d7b703afd5baeeff843caa1deab1397
#
_entry.id   3d7b703afd5baeeff843caa1deab1397
#
_cell.length_a   1.000
_cell.length_b   1.000
_cell.length_c   1.000
_cell.angle_alpha   90.00
_cell.angle_beta   90.00
_cell.angle_gamma   90.00
#
_symmetry.space_group_name_H-M   'P 1'
#
loop_
_entity.id
_entity.type
_entity.pdbx_description
1 polymer ?
#
loop_
_entity_poly.entity_id
_entity_poly.type
_entity_poly.pdbx_seq_one_letter_code
_entity_poly.pdbx_strand_id
1 'polypeptide(L)'
;EHRIIENNQGRREQDPAWWIEACTSVMETVLAHKAVNRDNVCAIGVSGQQHGMVALDREGQVIRPAKLWCDTETSVQCDILTEAAGGMSRVIDLIGNAVAVGFTASKIVWLKQEEPEAYDRLATVLLPHDYLNFWLTGERRTEYGDASGTAYFDVRSRKWSPEILNAIDPSGKLAACLPDL
;
A
#
# COMPACT_ATOMS: atom_id res chain seq x y z
N GLU A 1 -12.52 14.51 -11.19
CA GLU A 1 -13.18 13.19 -11.16
C GLU A 1 -12.09 12.12 -11.13
N HIS A 2 -12.12 11.22 -10.14
CA HIS A 2 -11.11 10.16 -10.04
C HIS A 2 -11.49 9.01 -10.99
N ARG A 3 -10.56 8.66 -11.88
CA ARG A 3 -10.72 7.49 -12.76
C ARG A 3 -10.50 6.22 -11.93
N ILE A 4 -11.25 5.16 -12.23
CA ILE A 4 -11.08 3.83 -11.63
C ILE A 4 -11.02 2.81 -12.76
N ILE A 5 -10.03 1.93 -12.68
CA ILE A 5 -9.94 0.74 -13.52
C ILE A 5 -10.72 -0.36 -12.78
N GLU A 6 -11.78 -0.88 -13.39
CA GLU A 6 -12.69 -1.81 -12.73
C GLU A 6 -13.11 -2.97 -13.62
N ASN A 7 -13.60 -4.04 -13.01
CA ASN A 7 -14.25 -5.16 -13.66
C ASN A 7 -15.45 -5.67 -12.82
N ASN A 8 -16.16 -6.67 -13.34
CA ASN A 8 -17.30 -7.27 -12.66
C ASN A 8 -16.92 -8.25 -11.53
N GLN A 9 -15.63 -8.50 -11.32
CA GLN A 9 -15.10 -9.42 -10.30
C GLN A 9 -14.62 -8.69 -9.03
N GLY A 10 -14.88 -7.39 -8.93
CA GLY A 10 -14.53 -6.60 -7.75
C GLY A 10 -13.22 -5.82 -7.85
N ARG A 11 -12.53 -5.84 -9.01
CA ARG A 11 -11.33 -5.03 -9.25
C ARG A 11 -11.65 -3.55 -9.12
N ARG A 12 -10.81 -2.86 -8.36
CA ARG A 12 -10.82 -1.40 -8.20
C ARG A 12 -9.37 -0.94 -8.12
N GLU A 13 -8.87 -0.34 -9.19
CA GLU A 13 -7.48 0.05 -9.34
C GLU A 13 -7.36 1.47 -9.88
N GLN A 14 -6.22 2.11 -9.60
CA GLN A 14 -5.85 3.40 -10.17
C GLN A 14 -4.39 3.39 -10.61
N ASP A 15 -4.08 4.15 -11.65
CA ASP A 15 -2.70 4.45 -12.00
C ASP A 15 -2.16 5.48 -11.00
N PRO A 16 -1.09 5.19 -10.23
CA PRO A 16 -0.49 6.14 -9.32
C PRO A 16 -0.01 7.45 -9.98
N ALA A 17 0.26 7.45 -11.27
CA ALA A 17 0.59 8.66 -12.02
C ALA A 17 -0.53 9.70 -11.96
N TRP A 18 -1.79 9.28 -11.92
CA TRP A 18 -2.93 10.21 -11.79
C TRP A 18 -2.94 10.96 -10.46
N TRP A 19 -2.43 10.34 -9.40
CA TRP A 19 -2.31 11.00 -8.09
C TRP A 19 -1.22 12.07 -8.12
N ILE A 20 -0.10 11.79 -8.79
CA ILE A 20 0.99 12.76 -8.99
C ILE A 20 0.50 13.95 -9.81
N GLU A 21 -0.20 13.69 -10.94
CA GLU A 21 -0.79 14.74 -11.76
C GLU A 21 -1.75 15.63 -10.95
N ALA A 22 -2.65 15.02 -10.17
CA ALA A 22 -3.58 15.73 -9.33
C ALA A 22 -2.87 16.54 -8.23
N CYS A 23 -1.89 15.95 -7.55
CA CYS A 23 -1.10 16.61 -6.51
C CYS A 23 -0.34 17.82 -7.08
N THR A 24 0.31 17.66 -8.22
CA THR A 24 1.02 18.75 -8.92
C THR A 24 0.06 19.88 -9.27
N SER A 25 -1.08 19.58 -9.89
CA SER A 25 -2.08 20.57 -10.27
C SER A 25 -2.65 21.35 -9.07
N VAL A 26 -2.90 20.65 -7.95
CA VAL A 26 -3.37 21.27 -6.71
C VAL A 26 -2.28 22.19 -6.12
N MET A 27 -1.03 21.73 -6.05
CA MET A 27 0.07 22.54 -5.56
C MET A 27 0.28 23.80 -6.40
N GLU A 28 0.28 23.67 -7.73
CA GLU A 28 0.39 24.83 -8.64
C GLU A 28 -0.74 25.83 -8.42
N THR A 29 -1.99 25.36 -8.29
CA THR A 29 -3.17 26.20 -8.06
C THR A 29 -3.07 26.93 -6.72
N VAL A 30 -2.71 26.23 -5.65
CA VAL A 30 -2.59 26.82 -4.32
C VAL A 30 -1.46 27.84 -4.27
N LEU A 31 -0.28 27.51 -4.81
CA LEU A 31 0.89 28.37 -4.82
C LEU A 31 0.75 29.59 -5.74
N ALA A 32 -0.15 29.56 -6.73
CA ALA A 32 -0.48 30.71 -7.57
C ALA A 32 -1.54 31.63 -6.95
N HIS A 33 -2.21 31.22 -5.88
CA HIS A 33 -3.29 32.01 -5.27
C HIS A 33 -2.74 33.25 -4.55
N LYS A 34 -3.40 34.40 -4.74
CA LYS A 34 -2.98 35.73 -4.24
C LYS A 34 -2.74 35.80 -2.71
N ALA A 35 -3.47 34.97 -1.93
CA ALA A 35 -3.35 34.93 -0.48
C ALA A 35 -2.19 34.06 0.03
N VAL A 36 -1.50 33.35 -0.87
CA VAL A 36 -0.40 32.46 -0.51
C VAL A 36 0.93 33.14 -0.80
N ASN A 37 1.73 33.35 0.24
CA ASN A 37 3.13 33.69 0.08
C ASN A 37 3.96 32.40 0.07
N ARG A 38 4.59 32.07 -1.05
CA ARG A 38 5.40 30.86 -1.24
C ARG A 38 6.54 30.74 -0.24
N ASP A 39 7.14 31.87 0.12
CA ASP A 39 8.27 31.91 1.06
C ASP A 39 7.87 31.50 2.49
N ASN A 40 6.56 31.51 2.79
CA ASN A 40 6.03 31.08 4.09
C ASN A 40 5.58 29.61 4.11
N VAL A 41 5.71 28.87 3.01
CA VAL A 41 5.39 27.43 2.98
C VAL A 41 6.56 26.66 3.60
N CYS A 42 6.35 26.12 4.79
CA CYS A 42 7.38 25.43 5.58
C CYS A 42 7.29 23.91 5.52
N ALA A 43 6.13 23.36 5.16
CA ALA A 43 5.91 21.91 5.15
C ALA A 43 4.73 21.52 4.25
N ILE A 44 4.73 20.25 3.83
CA ILE A 44 3.63 19.59 3.13
C ILE A 44 3.25 18.35 3.95
N GLY A 45 1.97 18.17 4.20
CA GLY A 45 1.41 16.93 4.76
C GLY A 45 0.56 16.23 3.72
N VAL A 46 0.78 14.94 3.54
CA VAL A 46 0.02 14.11 2.60
C VAL A 46 -1.03 13.33 3.37
N SER A 47 -2.28 13.40 2.89
CA SER A 47 -3.37 12.48 3.27
C SER A 47 -3.79 11.72 2.03
N GLY A 48 -3.84 10.39 2.11
CA GLY A 48 -4.13 9.52 0.97
C GLY A 48 -5.15 8.44 1.29
N GLN A 49 -5.39 7.59 0.30
CA GLN A 49 -6.26 6.41 0.46
C GLN A 49 -5.54 5.37 1.33
N GLN A 50 -6.25 4.77 2.27
CA GLN A 50 -5.74 3.69 3.11
C GLN A 50 -5.60 2.38 2.32
N HIS A 51 -4.78 1.44 2.81
CA HIS A 51 -4.73 0.02 2.43
C HIS A 51 -4.47 -0.30 0.94
N GLY A 52 -4.33 0.70 0.10
CA GLY A 52 -3.97 0.49 -1.30
C GLY A 52 -2.58 -0.14 -1.43
N MET A 53 -2.34 -0.90 -2.49
CA MET A 53 -1.03 -1.49 -2.78
C MET A 53 -0.41 -0.83 -4.00
N VAL A 54 0.66 -0.07 -3.79
CA VAL A 54 1.54 0.42 -4.85
C VAL A 54 2.78 -0.46 -4.88
N ALA A 55 2.97 -1.18 -5.98
CA ALA A 55 4.10 -2.08 -6.19
C ALA A 55 5.17 -1.39 -7.04
N LEU A 56 6.39 -1.28 -6.52
CA LEU A 56 7.53 -0.64 -7.20
C LEU A 56 8.64 -1.66 -7.47
N ASP A 57 9.34 -1.48 -8.58
CA ASP A 57 10.57 -2.19 -8.90
C ASP A 57 11.81 -1.54 -8.23
N ARG A 58 13.00 -2.06 -8.54
CA ARG A 58 14.26 -1.59 -7.96
C ARG A 58 14.60 -0.15 -8.33
N GLU A 59 14.16 0.29 -9.49
CA GLU A 59 14.32 1.64 -10.02
C GLU A 59 13.28 2.61 -9.45
N GLY A 60 12.32 2.11 -8.62
CA GLY A 60 11.23 2.89 -8.05
C GLY A 60 10.08 3.16 -9.03
N GLN A 61 10.03 2.40 -10.13
CA GLN A 61 8.97 2.53 -11.12
C GLN A 61 7.76 1.67 -10.70
N VAL A 62 6.57 2.19 -10.96
CA VAL A 62 5.32 1.47 -10.72
C VAL A 62 5.23 0.26 -11.65
N ILE A 63 5.06 -0.93 -11.08
CA ILE A 63 5.00 -2.19 -11.82
C ILE A 63 3.63 -2.39 -12.48
N ARG A 64 2.58 -1.95 -11.79
CA ARG A 64 1.18 -2.14 -12.20
C ARG A 64 0.27 -1.08 -11.56
N PRO A 65 -0.98 -0.90 -12.04
CA PRO A 65 -1.96 -0.08 -11.35
C PRO A 65 -2.14 -0.51 -9.88
N ALA A 66 -2.31 0.47 -9.00
CA ALA A 66 -2.47 0.22 -7.57
C ALA A 66 -3.86 -0.35 -7.27
N LYS A 67 -3.93 -1.49 -6.56
CA LYS A 67 -5.18 -2.02 -6.00
C LYS A 67 -5.62 -1.15 -4.84
N LEU A 68 -6.86 -0.66 -4.88
CA LEU A 68 -7.41 0.29 -3.92
C LEU A 68 -7.97 -0.41 -2.66
N TRP A 69 -8.31 0.37 -1.65
CA TRP A 69 -8.98 -0.09 -0.42
C TRP A 69 -10.35 -0.73 -0.68
N CYS A 70 -11.07 -0.28 -1.70
CA CYS A 70 -12.37 -0.81 -2.12
C CYS A 70 -12.28 -1.96 -3.13
N ASP A 71 -11.06 -2.45 -3.45
CA ASP A 71 -10.88 -3.64 -4.27
C ASP A 71 -11.28 -4.88 -3.47
N THR A 72 -12.22 -5.65 -4.01
CA THR A 72 -12.73 -6.88 -3.39
C THR A 72 -12.35 -8.14 -4.16
N GLU A 73 -11.54 -8.02 -5.21
CA GLU A 73 -11.06 -9.14 -6.03
C GLU A 73 -10.22 -10.13 -5.20
N THR A 74 -9.66 -9.67 -4.08
CA THR A 74 -8.73 -10.43 -3.23
C THR A 74 -9.40 -11.14 -2.04
N SER A 75 -10.71 -11.38 -2.09
CA SER A 75 -11.44 -12.02 -0.97
C SER A 75 -10.94 -13.43 -0.66
N VAL A 76 -10.67 -14.24 -1.70
CA VAL A 76 -10.13 -15.59 -1.54
C VAL A 76 -8.75 -15.58 -0.90
N GLN A 77 -7.92 -14.60 -1.23
CA GLN A 77 -6.60 -14.45 -0.66
C GLN A 77 -6.62 -14.08 0.83
N CYS A 78 -7.69 -13.45 1.31
CA CYS A 78 -7.88 -13.22 2.75
C CYS A 78 -8.03 -14.55 3.50
N ASP A 79 -8.83 -15.46 2.99
CA ASP A 79 -9.04 -16.77 3.59
C ASP A 79 -7.75 -17.61 3.55
N ILE A 80 -7.10 -17.66 2.38
CA ILE A 80 -5.81 -18.36 2.20
C ILE A 80 -4.78 -17.87 3.21
N LEU A 81 -4.61 -16.55 3.34
CA LEU A 81 -3.63 -15.99 4.27
C LEU A 81 -4.02 -16.26 5.74
N THR A 82 -5.31 -16.15 6.08
CA THR A 82 -5.81 -16.42 7.42
C THR A 82 -5.51 -17.86 7.84
N GLU A 83 -5.77 -18.84 6.95
CA GLU A 83 -5.45 -20.24 7.20
C GLU A 83 -3.94 -20.48 7.30
N ALA A 84 -3.14 -19.93 6.38
CA ALA A 84 -1.69 -20.07 6.38
C ALA A 84 -1.02 -19.48 7.65
N ALA A 85 -1.63 -18.45 8.22
CA ALA A 85 -1.18 -17.83 9.48
C ALA A 85 -1.66 -18.56 10.75
N GLY A 86 -2.42 -19.65 10.62
CA GLY A 86 -2.92 -20.47 11.73
C GLY A 86 -4.33 -20.14 12.21
N GLY A 87 -5.12 -19.48 11.39
CA GLY A 87 -6.52 -19.14 11.64
C GLY A 87 -6.73 -17.76 12.27
N MET A 88 -7.99 -17.31 12.28
CA MET A 88 -8.39 -15.96 12.68
C MET A 88 -7.90 -15.56 14.08
N SER A 89 -8.06 -16.45 15.07
CA SER A 89 -7.60 -16.16 16.45
C SER A 89 -6.11 -15.90 16.50
N ARG A 90 -5.33 -16.72 15.78
CA ARG A 90 -3.87 -16.56 15.73
C ARG A 90 -3.47 -15.27 15.02
N VAL A 91 -4.15 -14.90 13.93
CA VAL A 91 -3.90 -13.62 13.23
C VAL A 91 -4.13 -12.44 14.18
N ILE A 92 -5.27 -12.42 14.89
CA ILE A 92 -5.56 -11.35 15.86
C ILE A 92 -4.49 -11.32 16.99
N ASP A 93 -4.03 -12.47 17.44
CA ASP A 93 -2.95 -12.54 18.43
C ASP A 93 -1.62 -12.01 17.89
N LEU A 94 -1.34 -12.20 16.61
CA LEU A 94 -0.09 -11.76 15.99
C LEU A 94 -0.06 -10.25 15.70
N ILE A 95 -1.16 -9.70 15.18
CA ILE A 95 -1.15 -8.33 14.65
C ILE A 95 -2.21 -7.40 15.28
N GLY A 96 -3.10 -7.92 16.13
CA GLY A 96 -4.18 -7.13 16.75
C GLY A 96 -5.34 -6.81 15.81
N ASN A 97 -5.36 -7.40 14.61
CA ASN A 97 -6.36 -7.15 13.59
C ASN A 97 -6.65 -8.42 12.79
N ALA A 98 -7.71 -8.41 11.96
CA ALA A 98 -8.01 -9.49 11.02
C ALA A 98 -7.41 -9.22 9.63
N VAL A 99 -7.28 -10.25 8.79
CA VAL A 99 -7.03 -10.06 7.35
C VAL A 99 -8.36 -9.71 6.69
N ALA A 100 -8.62 -8.41 6.53
CA ALA A 100 -9.86 -7.94 5.91
C ALA A 100 -9.67 -7.73 4.39
N VAL A 101 -10.77 -7.95 3.64
CA VAL A 101 -10.84 -7.57 2.23
C VAL A 101 -10.58 -6.06 2.11
N GLY A 102 -9.75 -5.69 1.16
CA GLY A 102 -9.32 -4.30 1.03
C GLY A 102 -7.99 -3.98 1.72
N PHE A 103 -7.51 -4.79 2.69
CA PHE A 103 -6.19 -4.63 3.30
C PHE A 103 -5.05 -5.04 2.35
N THR A 104 -3.85 -4.56 2.62
CA THR A 104 -2.72 -4.70 1.68
C THR A 104 -2.21 -6.13 1.56
N ALA A 105 -2.23 -6.91 2.65
CA ALA A 105 -1.71 -8.28 2.69
C ALA A 105 -2.33 -9.18 1.62
N SER A 106 -3.67 -9.18 1.51
CA SER A 106 -4.38 -10.01 0.53
C SER A 106 -4.04 -9.63 -0.92
N LYS A 107 -3.74 -8.35 -1.18
CA LYS A 107 -3.33 -7.87 -2.50
C LYS A 107 -1.93 -8.36 -2.89
N ILE A 108 -1.04 -8.51 -1.91
CA ILE A 108 0.30 -9.07 -2.14
C ILE A 108 0.20 -10.57 -2.43
N VAL A 109 -0.66 -11.31 -1.69
CA VAL A 109 -0.93 -12.73 -1.98
C VAL A 109 -1.49 -12.87 -3.39
N TRP A 110 -2.46 -12.03 -3.75
CA TRP A 110 -3.05 -11.98 -5.09
C TRP A 110 -1.98 -11.69 -6.16
N LEU A 111 -1.13 -10.68 -5.96
CA LEU A 111 -0.06 -10.35 -6.90
C LEU A 111 0.87 -11.53 -7.15
N LYS A 112 1.22 -12.26 -6.08
CA LYS A 112 2.10 -13.44 -6.17
C LYS A 112 1.44 -14.58 -6.94
N GLN A 113 0.13 -14.75 -6.82
CA GLN A 113 -0.63 -15.84 -7.47
C GLN A 113 -1.01 -15.53 -8.90
N GLU A 114 -1.53 -14.34 -9.15
CA GLU A 114 -2.14 -13.97 -10.43
C GLU A 114 -1.17 -13.25 -11.39
N GLU A 115 -0.18 -12.55 -10.84
CA GLU A 115 0.83 -11.82 -11.62
C GLU A 115 2.26 -12.13 -11.11
N PRO A 116 2.72 -13.40 -11.18
CA PRO A 116 4.01 -13.82 -10.62
C PRO A 116 5.21 -13.07 -11.21
N GLU A 117 5.19 -12.72 -12.49
CA GLU A 117 6.25 -11.93 -13.12
C GLU A 117 6.33 -10.50 -12.56
N ALA A 118 5.19 -9.91 -12.20
CA ALA A 118 5.14 -8.62 -11.51
C ALA A 118 5.65 -8.75 -10.07
N TYR A 119 5.27 -9.84 -9.37
CA TYR A 119 5.79 -10.15 -8.04
C TYR A 119 7.31 -10.37 -8.07
N ASP A 120 7.86 -11.00 -9.10
CA ASP A 120 9.31 -11.22 -9.23
C ASP A 120 10.10 -9.91 -9.37
N ARG A 121 9.50 -8.91 -9.98
CA ARG A 121 10.07 -7.56 -10.10
C ARG A 121 9.89 -6.71 -8.86
N LEU A 122 9.01 -7.10 -7.94
CA LEU A 122 8.69 -6.33 -6.73
C LEU A 122 9.94 -6.09 -5.88
N ALA A 123 10.22 -4.83 -5.59
CA ALA A 123 11.29 -4.37 -4.73
C ALA A 123 10.82 -3.45 -3.60
N THR A 124 9.63 -2.83 -3.74
CA THR A 124 9.05 -2.00 -2.67
C THR A 124 7.53 -2.07 -2.73
N VAL A 125 6.88 -2.20 -1.56
CA VAL A 125 5.44 -2.03 -1.38
C VAL A 125 5.20 -0.76 -0.59
N LEU A 126 4.42 0.16 -1.17
CA LEU A 126 4.00 1.40 -0.50
C LEU A 126 2.48 1.48 -0.44
N LEU A 127 1.97 2.21 0.52
CA LEU A 127 0.58 2.64 0.55
C LEU A 127 0.40 3.91 -0.32
N PRO A 128 -0.81 4.29 -0.71
CA PRO A 128 -1.00 5.44 -1.59
C PRO A 128 -0.39 6.74 -1.06
N HIS A 129 -0.52 7.04 0.24
CA HIS A 129 0.08 8.23 0.80
C HIS A 129 1.61 8.12 0.94
N ASP A 130 2.13 6.92 1.24
CA ASP A 130 3.56 6.65 1.26
C ASP A 130 4.19 6.87 -0.11
N TYR A 131 3.47 6.47 -1.18
CA TYR A 131 3.93 6.67 -2.54
C TYR A 131 4.02 8.16 -2.91
N LEU A 132 3.06 8.98 -2.50
CA LEU A 132 3.14 10.43 -2.69
C LEU A 132 4.28 11.05 -1.86
N ASN A 133 4.50 10.59 -0.64
CA ASN A 133 5.65 11.00 0.17
C ASN A 133 6.97 10.58 -0.49
N PHE A 134 7.05 9.35 -0.99
CA PHE A 134 8.22 8.87 -1.75
C PHE A 134 8.49 9.73 -2.99
N TRP A 135 7.46 10.07 -3.75
CA TRP A 135 7.60 10.96 -4.91
C TRP A 135 8.10 12.36 -4.52
N LEU A 136 7.68 12.90 -3.39
CA LEU A 136 8.10 14.21 -2.90
C LEU A 136 9.53 14.22 -2.32
N THR A 137 9.95 13.13 -1.70
CA THR A 137 11.15 13.10 -0.84
C THR A 137 12.24 12.13 -1.31
N GLY A 138 11.87 11.11 -2.07
CA GLY A 138 12.73 9.98 -2.40
C GLY A 138 12.86 8.93 -1.28
N GLU A 139 12.23 9.17 -0.11
CA GLU A 139 12.33 8.28 1.06
C GLU A 139 11.22 7.21 1.03
N ARG A 140 11.60 5.96 1.30
CA ARG A 140 10.67 4.82 1.38
C ARG A 140 10.25 4.59 2.83
N ARG A 141 9.25 5.34 3.28
CA ARG A 141 8.76 5.33 4.66
C ARG A 141 7.27 5.19 4.72
N THR A 142 6.81 4.61 5.82
CA THR A 142 5.40 4.58 6.22
C THR A 142 5.25 5.00 7.67
N GLU A 143 4.01 5.18 8.13
CA GLU A 143 3.71 5.52 9.51
C GLU A 143 2.76 4.48 10.14
N TYR A 144 2.73 4.41 11.48
CA TYR A 144 2.06 3.35 12.22
C TYR A 144 0.53 3.29 12.01
N GLY A 145 -0.12 4.44 11.79
CA GLY A 145 -1.57 4.51 11.60
C GLY A 145 -1.99 3.77 10.34
N ASP A 146 -1.37 4.12 9.20
CA ASP A 146 -1.71 3.48 7.91
C ASP A 146 -1.12 2.06 7.81
N ALA A 147 0.08 1.83 8.39
CA ALA A 147 0.66 0.50 8.48
C ALA A 147 -0.25 -0.49 9.23
N SER A 148 -1.04 -0.04 10.21
CA SER A 148 -1.99 -0.87 10.96
C SER A 148 -3.05 -1.54 10.09
N GLY A 149 -3.39 -0.94 8.94
CA GLY A 149 -4.34 -1.47 7.97
C GLY A 149 -3.73 -2.37 6.89
N THR A 150 -2.47 -2.76 7.04
CA THR A 150 -1.81 -3.64 6.06
C THR A 150 -2.12 -5.12 6.27
N ALA A 151 -2.50 -5.54 7.46
CA ALA A 151 -2.62 -6.92 7.96
C ALA A 151 -1.29 -7.70 8.00
N TYR A 152 -0.17 -7.02 8.03
CA TYR A 152 1.15 -7.61 8.36
C TYR A 152 1.95 -6.74 9.34
N PHE A 153 1.30 -5.78 9.99
CA PHE A 153 1.87 -4.92 11.03
C PHE A 153 1.29 -5.28 12.40
N ASP A 154 2.14 -5.59 13.38
CA ASP A 154 1.71 -5.78 14.78
C ASP A 154 1.52 -4.41 15.44
N VAL A 155 0.27 -4.06 15.73
CA VAL A 155 -0.11 -2.76 16.31
C VAL A 155 0.39 -2.56 17.75
N ARG A 156 0.74 -3.65 18.46
CA ARG A 156 1.23 -3.61 19.85
C ARG A 156 2.72 -3.34 19.92
N SER A 157 3.51 -4.12 19.15
CA SER A 157 4.97 -3.96 19.11
C SER A 157 5.40 -2.84 18.16
N ARG A 158 4.49 -2.36 17.29
CA ARG A 158 4.75 -1.38 16.23
C ARG A 158 5.87 -1.83 15.27
N LYS A 159 5.77 -3.08 14.83
CA LYS A 159 6.74 -3.72 13.92
C LYS A 159 6.00 -4.54 12.86
N TRP A 160 6.69 -4.78 11.76
CA TRP A 160 6.25 -5.78 10.80
C TRP A 160 6.23 -7.16 11.46
N SER A 161 5.15 -7.94 11.27
CA SER A 161 5.02 -9.30 11.82
C SER A 161 5.77 -10.32 10.95
N PRO A 162 6.89 -10.89 11.43
CA PRO A 162 7.63 -11.87 10.65
C PRO A 162 6.79 -13.11 10.33
N GLU A 163 5.89 -13.51 11.23
CA GLU A 163 5.03 -14.67 11.07
C GLU A 163 4.03 -14.47 9.93
N ILE A 164 3.38 -13.31 9.86
CA ILE A 164 2.46 -13.01 8.77
C ILE A 164 3.21 -12.83 7.44
N LEU A 165 4.35 -12.15 7.46
CA LEU A 165 5.18 -12.01 6.26
C LEU A 165 5.64 -13.37 5.72
N ASN A 166 6.02 -14.29 6.62
CA ASN A 166 6.37 -15.66 6.23
C ASN A 166 5.16 -16.45 5.70
N ALA A 167 3.96 -16.21 6.23
CA ALA A 167 2.73 -16.82 5.71
C ALA A 167 2.39 -16.33 4.29
N ILE A 168 2.69 -15.06 3.96
CA ILE A 168 2.56 -14.50 2.62
C ILE A 168 3.65 -15.04 1.69
N ASP A 169 4.90 -14.96 2.15
CA ASP A 169 6.07 -15.33 1.35
C ASP A 169 7.19 -15.95 2.18
N PRO A 170 7.26 -17.29 2.24
CA PRO A 170 8.31 -18.01 2.99
C PRO A 170 9.73 -17.77 2.46
N SER A 171 9.91 -17.21 1.26
CA SER A 171 11.24 -16.91 0.71
C SER A 171 11.96 -15.77 1.44
N GLY A 172 11.21 -14.97 2.21
CA GLY A 172 11.71 -13.78 2.88
C GLY A 172 11.85 -12.54 1.99
N LYS A 173 11.58 -12.65 0.69
CA LYS A 173 11.65 -11.53 -0.25
C LYS A 173 10.77 -10.37 0.17
N LEU A 174 9.53 -10.65 0.57
CA LEU A 174 8.57 -9.60 0.93
C LEU A 174 9.07 -8.73 2.08
N ALA A 175 9.71 -9.31 3.09
CA ALA A 175 10.25 -8.55 4.22
C ALA A 175 11.27 -7.48 3.79
N ALA A 176 12.05 -7.77 2.74
CA ALA A 176 13.01 -6.82 2.16
C ALA A 176 12.36 -5.75 1.25
N CYS A 177 11.08 -5.91 0.92
CA CYS A 177 10.31 -4.98 0.08
C CYS A 177 9.50 -3.97 0.91
N LEU A 178 9.50 -4.06 2.24
CA LEU A 178 8.72 -3.16 3.08
C LEU A 178 9.50 -1.86 3.38
N PRO A 179 8.78 -0.72 3.48
CA PRO A 179 9.40 0.54 3.85
C PRO A 179 9.84 0.55 5.32
N ASP A 180 10.70 1.50 5.67
CA ASP A 180 10.99 1.83 7.07
C ASP A 180 9.74 2.41 7.77
N LEU A 181 9.62 2.13 9.07
CA LEU A 181 8.53 2.58 9.95
C LEU A 181 8.86 3.90 10.64
#